data_ffa5836650edab30864b1c4c51a8f60f
#
_entry.id   ffa5836650edab30864b1c4c51a8f60f
#
_cell.length_a   1.000
_cell.length_b   1.000
_cell.length_c   1.000
_cell.angle_alpha   90.00
_cell.angle_beta   90.00
_cell.angle_gamma   90.00
#
_symmetry.space_group_name_H-M   'P 1'
#
loop_
_entity.id
_entity.type
_entity.pdbx_description
1 polymer ?
#
loop_
_entity_poly.entity_id
_entity_poly.type
_entity_poly.pdbx_seq_one_letter_code
_entity_poly.pdbx_strand_id
1 'polypeptide(L)'
;QLVKESPENPWVQFYIARLHEVTGKSEAAEKTYRQLLRSTTIAKIMTGSRQGLERLEQNEKQRRKEAIVQAKTDPNNTQLGVLILEPIDSEAKTQVAKNFARIMNLDPYKARLLLPSRGWRLYRTGAIGELRLYAQELLSAKIPNFCATLADIQKINVFRVSHFQSLSPQPTVVCYNDQNQMGSFGFKWSEVRQVIQARLPIFEEVVDHDFLKRLERKVQTQDYSQFCDLHLPGRRSILRIYDSAYEFQQGIDFSAPAEMATNRRNWNRLIEFLNSQLPHAKIFSDFTQFAETALDRTELLDRLPSHIELLRRADSHWDPAFQLYSGLVFLRYFPSSPT
;
A
#
# COMPACT_ATOMS: atom_id res chain seq x y z
N GLN A 1 49.73 7.72 11.87
CA GLN A 1 50.85 8.49 11.28
C GLN A 1 50.80 8.39 9.76
N LEU A 2 50.80 7.21 9.13
CA LEU A 2 50.71 6.99 7.66
C LEU A 2 49.56 7.69 6.95
N VAL A 3 48.39 7.81 7.60
CA VAL A 3 47.20 8.49 7.06
C VAL A 3 47.41 9.99 6.89
N LYS A 4 48.26 10.60 7.75
CA LYS A 4 48.60 12.02 7.67
C LYS A 4 49.68 12.30 6.63
N GLU A 5 50.57 11.35 6.40
CA GLU A 5 51.75 11.52 5.52
C GLU A 5 51.44 11.23 4.04
N SER A 6 50.51 10.32 3.76
CA SER A 6 50.16 9.95 2.37
C SER A 6 48.72 9.51 2.25
N PRO A 7 47.73 10.42 2.44
CA PRO A 7 46.30 10.04 2.45
C PRO A 7 45.81 9.50 1.10
N GLU A 8 46.46 9.86 -0.02
CA GLU A 8 46.09 9.41 -1.37
C GLU A 8 46.69 8.06 -1.77
N ASN A 9 47.58 7.48 -0.92
CA ASN A 9 48.24 6.22 -1.24
C ASN A 9 47.20 5.07 -1.26
N PRO A 10 47.06 4.32 -2.38
CA PRO A 10 46.06 3.24 -2.49
C PRO A 10 46.17 2.17 -1.42
N TRP A 11 47.38 1.85 -0.93
CA TRP A 11 47.54 0.90 0.16
C TRP A 11 47.02 1.45 1.49
N VAL A 12 47.25 2.71 1.79
CA VAL A 12 46.76 3.38 2.98
C VAL A 12 45.24 3.39 2.95
N GLN A 13 44.63 3.77 1.84
CA GLN A 13 43.16 3.71 1.69
C GLN A 13 42.58 2.29 1.80
N PHE A 14 43.28 1.29 1.29
CA PHE A 14 42.88 -0.10 1.42
C PHE A 14 42.85 -0.56 2.89
N TYR A 15 43.88 -0.20 3.66
CA TYR A 15 43.89 -0.55 5.10
C TYR A 15 42.88 0.27 5.91
N ILE A 16 42.61 1.52 5.53
CA ILE A 16 41.50 2.30 6.12
C ILE A 16 40.15 1.61 5.86
N ALA A 17 39.90 1.14 4.63
CA ALA A 17 38.69 0.39 4.31
C ALA A 17 38.56 -0.89 5.17
N ARG A 18 39.65 -1.63 5.34
CA ARG A 18 39.69 -2.81 6.23
C ARG A 18 39.45 -2.47 7.69
N LEU A 19 40.00 -1.37 8.17
CA LEU A 19 39.74 -0.88 9.53
C LEU A 19 38.27 -0.53 9.71
N HIS A 20 37.64 0.17 8.75
CA HIS A 20 36.23 0.44 8.77
C HIS A 20 35.38 -0.83 8.76
N GLU A 21 35.77 -1.85 7.97
CA GLU A 21 35.09 -3.14 7.92
C GLU A 21 35.12 -3.80 9.31
N VAL A 22 36.27 -3.89 9.97
CA VAL A 22 36.43 -4.54 11.28
C VAL A 22 35.76 -3.74 12.40
N THR A 23 35.74 -2.41 12.30
CA THR A 23 35.09 -1.52 13.30
C THR A 23 33.58 -1.35 13.08
N GLY A 24 32.99 -2.10 12.13
CA GLY A 24 31.55 -2.08 11.89
C GLY A 24 31.04 -0.86 11.11
N LYS A 25 31.93 -0.01 10.57
CA LYS A 25 31.60 1.15 9.74
C LYS A 25 31.41 0.72 8.28
N SER A 26 30.42 -0.15 8.03
CA SER A 26 30.24 -0.84 6.74
C SER A 26 30.07 0.13 5.55
N GLU A 27 29.31 1.21 5.71
CA GLU A 27 29.13 2.21 4.65
C GLU A 27 30.45 2.92 4.26
N ALA A 28 31.26 3.28 5.25
CA ALA A 28 32.56 3.92 5.01
C ALA A 28 33.52 2.94 4.34
N ALA A 29 33.55 1.68 4.77
CA ALA A 29 34.32 0.62 4.15
C ALA A 29 33.91 0.39 2.69
N GLU A 30 32.62 0.26 2.41
CA GLU A 30 32.05 0.08 1.07
C GLU A 30 32.45 1.24 0.14
N LYS A 31 32.25 2.48 0.60
CA LYS A 31 32.62 3.68 -0.16
C LYS A 31 34.10 3.66 -0.53
N THR A 32 34.97 3.35 0.42
CA THR A 32 36.42 3.35 0.20
C THR A 32 36.83 2.21 -0.74
N TYR A 33 36.31 0.99 -0.58
CA TYR A 33 36.58 -0.11 -1.51
C TYR A 33 36.12 0.20 -2.94
N ARG A 34 34.93 0.79 -3.11
CA ARG A 34 34.43 1.21 -4.44
C ARG A 34 35.28 2.32 -5.07
N GLN A 35 35.78 3.25 -4.27
CA GLN A 35 36.70 4.30 -4.74
C GLN A 35 38.01 3.69 -5.21
N LEU A 36 38.59 2.75 -4.44
CA LEU A 36 39.81 2.06 -4.82
C LEU A 36 39.66 1.29 -6.15
N LEU A 37 38.54 0.62 -6.37
CA LEU A 37 38.30 -0.06 -7.65
C LEU A 37 38.21 0.85 -8.85
N ARG A 38 37.97 2.15 -8.65
CA ARG A 38 37.92 3.17 -9.72
C ARG A 38 39.27 3.90 -9.91
N SER A 39 40.05 4.05 -8.84
CA SER A 39 41.22 4.92 -8.83
C SER A 39 42.53 4.18 -8.93
N THR A 40 42.60 2.86 -8.69
CA THR A 40 43.87 2.11 -8.75
C THR A 40 43.87 1.01 -9.79
N THR A 41 45.02 0.74 -10.39
CA THR A 41 45.27 -0.38 -11.30
C THR A 41 46.05 -1.53 -10.61
N ILE A 42 46.39 -1.40 -9.33
CA ILE A 42 47.17 -2.37 -8.60
C ILE A 42 46.31 -3.63 -8.35
N ALA A 43 46.60 -4.72 -9.06
CA ALA A 43 45.78 -5.95 -9.07
C ALA A 43 45.48 -6.50 -7.66
N LYS A 44 46.46 -6.47 -6.75
CA LYS A 44 46.34 -6.96 -5.37
C LYS A 44 45.31 -6.11 -4.57
N ILE A 45 45.28 -4.80 -4.73
CA ILE A 45 44.33 -3.90 -4.07
C ILE A 45 42.95 -4.10 -4.69
N MET A 46 42.85 -4.22 -6.01
CA MET A 46 41.58 -4.46 -6.69
C MET A 46 40.94 -5.78 -6.24
N THR A 47 41.72 -6.87 -6.19
CA THR A 47 41.22 -8.17 -5.71
C THR A 47 40.79 -8.10 -4.25
N GLY A 48 41.63 -7.52 -3.38
CA GLY A 48 41.32 -7.36 -1.97
C GLY A 48 40.08 -6.47 -1.73
N SER A 49 39.89 -5.42 -2.54
CA SER A 49 38.69 -4.56 -2.46
C SER A 49 37.42 -5.28 -2.90
N ARG A 50 37.46 -6.12 -3.96
CA ARG A 50 36.33 -6.96 -4.35
C ARG A 50 35.96 -7.95 -3.24
N GLN A 51 36.94 -8.65 -2.69
CA GLN A 51 36.73 -9.56 -1.56
C GLN A 51 36.18 -8.84 -0.33
N GLY A 52 36.64 -7.61 -0.06
CA GLY A 52 36.09 -6.76 1.00
C GLY A 52 34.61 -6.45 0.80
N LEU A 53 34.22 -6.07 -0.41
CA LEU A 53 32.81 -5.82 -0.75
C LEU A 53 31.96 -7.09 -0.63
N GLU A 54 32.45 -8.26 -1.06
CA GLU A 54 31.77 -9.55 -0.91
C GLU A 54 31.55 -9.90 0.57
N ARG A 55 32.57 -9.72 1.44
CA ARG A 55 32.41 -9.95 2.87
C ARG A 55 31.40 -9.02 3.52
N LEU A 56 31.42 -7.71 3.16
CA LEU A 56 30.42 -6.75 3.66
C LEU A 56 29.01 -7.18 3.28
N GLU A 57 28.80 -7.60 2.03
CA GLU A 57 27.50 -8.08 1.56
C GLU A 57 27.07 -9.36 2.29
N GLN A 58 27.96 -10.32 2.49
CA GLN A 58 27.68 -11.56 3.22
C GLN A 58 27.32 -11.26 4.68
N ASN A 59 28.06 -10.37 5.34
CA ASN A 59 27.82 -9.98 6.73
C ASN A 59 26.46 -9.26 6.87
N GLU A 60 26.10 -8.40 5.91
CA GLU A 60 24.80 -7.72 5.89
C GLU A 60 23.65 -8.75 5.73
N LYS A 61 23.80 -9.69 4.79
CA LYS A 61 22.84 -10.79 4.62
C LYS A 61 22.69 -11.65 5.86
N GLN A 62 23.80 -11.96 6.52
CA GLN A 62 23.78 -12.80 7.73
C GLN A 62 23.11 -12.06 8.90
N ARG A 63 23.48 -10.81 9.17
CA ARG A 63 22.82 -9.97 10.19
C ARG A 63 21.32 -9.84 9.95
N ARG A 64 20.91 -9.67 8.69
CA ARG A 64 19.48 -9.62 8.35
C ARG A 64 18.78 -10.94 8.66
N LYS A 65 19.39 -12.09 8.31
CA LYS A 65 18.81 -13.40 8.63
C LYS A 65 18.65 -13.59 10.14
N GLU A 66 19.65 -13.23 10.91
CA GLU A 66 19.62 -13.32 12.38
C GLU A 66 18.53 -12.40 12.97
N ALA A 67 18.44 -11.16 12.49
CA ALA A 67 17.40 -10.22 12.90
C ALA A 67 15.98 -10.75 12.58
N ILE A 68 15.79 -11.36 11.41
CA ILE A 68 14.50 -11.98 11.03
C ILE A 68 14.17 -13.16 11.95
N VAL A 69 15.15 -14.01 12.25
CA VAL A 69 14.97 -15.14 13.18
C VAL A 69 14.58 -14.62 14.57
N GLN A 70 15.30 -13.62 15.06
CA GLN A 70 14.99 -13.00 16.35
C GLN A 70 13.62 -12.32 16.36
N ALA A 71 13.26 -11.63 15.29
CA ALA A 71 11.92 -11.01 15.18
C ALA A 71 10.79 -12.04 15.23
N LYS A 72 11.00 -13.26 14.73
CA LYS A 72 10.00 -14.34 14.74
C LYS A 72 9.80 -14.98 16.13
N THR A 73 10.64 -14.69 17.11
CA THR A 73 10.45 -15.20 18.48
C THR A 73 9.30 -14.52 19.23
N ASP A 74 8.95 -13.28 18.85
CA ASP A 74 7.79 -12.56 19.38
C ASP A 74 6.51 -12.95 18.60
N PRO A 75 5.48 -13.51 19.27
CA PRO A 75 4.23 -13.88 18.63
C PRO A 75 3.55 -12.71 17.88
N ASN A 76 3.69 -11.48 18.38
CA ASN A 76 3.11 -10.28 17.72
C ASN A 76 3.77 -10.02 16.37
N ASN A 77 5.01 -10.43 16.18
CA ASN A 77 5.75 -10.26 14.93
C ASN A 77 5.47 -11.35 13.88
N THR A 78 4.73 -12.40 14.24
CA THR A 78 4.34 -13.48 13.32
C THR A 78 3.03 -13.18 12.56
N GLN A 79 2.28 -12.16 12.99
CA GLN A 79 1.03 -11.76 12.33
C GLN A 79 1.26 -11.47 10.85
N LEU A 80 0.28 -11.87 10.03
CA LEU A 80 0.31 -11.57 8.60
C LEU A 80 0.17 -10.06 8.36
N GLY A 81 1.13 -9.53 7.64
CA GLY A 81 1.19 -8.12 7.29
C GLY A 81 1.49 -7.89 5.82
N VAL A 82 1.46 -6.62 5.46
CA VAL A 82 1.77 -6.10 4.14
C VAL A 82 2.83 -4.99 4.22
N LEU A 83 3.70 -4.93 3.22
CA LEU A 83 4.65 -3.85 2.99
C LEU A 83 4.22 -3.08 1.75
N ILE A 84 3.94 -1.81 1.94
CA ILE A 84 3.46 -0.90 0.91
C ILE A 84 4.58 0.08 0.55
N LEU A 85 4.84 0.22 -0.76
CA LEU A 85 5.69 1.29 -1.29
C LEU A 85 4.82 2.48 -1.63
N GLU A 86 5.28 3.67 -1.22
CA GLU A 86 4.65 4.95 -1.55
C GLU A 86 5.32 5.57 -2.80
N PRO A 87 4.66 6.50 -3.49
CA PRO A 87 5.18 7.11 -4.70
C PRO A 87 6.55 7.77 -4.51
N ILE A 88 7.37 7.69 -5.56
CA ILE A 88 8.71 8.27 -5.61
C ILE A 88 8.79 9.20 -6.83
N ASP A 89 9.33 10.38 -6.61
CA ASP A 89 9.53 11.36 -7.67
C ASP A 89 10.39 10.81 -8.80
N SER A 90 10.00 11.12 -10.04
CA SER A 90 10.64 10.60 -11.25
C SER A 90 12.14 10.91 -11.32
N GLU A 91 12.57 12.07 -10.83
CA GLU A 91 13.97 12.51 -10.81
C GLU A 91 14.82 11.65 -9.86
N ALA A 92 14.28 11.34 -8.68
CA ALA A 92 14.97 10.53 -7.67
C ALA A 92 14.95 9.03 -8.01
N LYS A 93 14.02 8.58 -8.85
CA LYS A 93 13.70 7.16 -9.10
C LYS A 93 14.92 6.33 -9.52
N THR A 94 15.82 6.87 -10.33
CA THR A 94 16.99 6.12 -10.82
C THR A 94 17.98 5.82 -9.70
N GLN A 95 18.23 6.78 -8.82
CA GLN A 95 19.16 6.57 -7.69
C GLN A 95 18.52 5.69 -6.61
N VAL A 96 17.25 5.91 -6.33
CA VAL A 96 16.46 5.13 -5.38
C VAL A 96 16.36 3.67 -5.83
N ALA A 97 16.20 3.40 -7.14
CA ALA A 97 16.15 2.05 -7.69
C ALA A 97 17.43 1.25 -7.43
N LYS A 98 18.61 1.88 -7.45
CA LYS A 98 19.88 1.21 -7.12
C LYS A 98 19.91 0.77 -5.65
N ASN A 99 19.45 1.63 -4.74
CA ASN A 99 19.39 1.32 -3.32
C ASN A 99 18.35 0.21 -3.07
N PHE A 100 17.18 0.31 -3.70
CA PHE A 100 16.13 -0.70 -3.61
C PHE A 100 16.60 -2.06 -4.13
N ALA A 101 17.29 -2.09 -5.27
CA ALA A 101 17.89 -3.29 -5.86
C ALA A 101 18.85 -3.97 -4.87
N ARG A 102 19.71 -3.20 -4.20
CA ARG A 102 20.66 -3.71 -3.21
C ARG A 102 19.94 -4.31 -2.00
N ILE A 103 19.00 -3.57 -1.41
CA ILE A 103 18.28 -4.01 -0.19
C ILE A 103 17.46 -5.28 -0.48
N MET A 104 16.75 -5.29 -1.60
CA MET A 104 15.82 -6.38 -1.94
C MET A 104 16.45 -7.49 -2.78
N ASN A 105 17.75 -7.38 -3.05
CA ASN A 105 18.52 -8.32 -3.89
C ASN A 105 17.88 -8.54 -5.27
N LEU A 106 17.62 -7.43 -5.96
CA LEU A 106 16.96 -7.39 -7.27
C LEU A 106 17.93 -6.87 -8.34
N ASP A 107 17.63 -7.18 -9.59
CA ASP A 107 18.21 -6.48 -10.73
C ASP A 107 17.78 -5.00 -10.72
N PRO A 108 18.70 -4.03 -11.00
CA PRO A 108 18.38 -2.59 -10.96
C PRO A 108 17.25 -2.18 -11.91
N TYR A 109 17.11 -2.82 -13.06
CA TYR A 109 16.03 -2.55 -14.00
C TYR A 109 14.68 -3.01 -13.44
N LYS A 110 14.62 -4.25 -12.90
CA LYS A 110 13.43 -4.77 -12.21
C LYS A 110 13.07 -3.91 -11.01
N ALA A 111 14.05 -3.51 -10.21
CA ALA A 111 13.87 -2.62 -9.07
C ALA A 111 13.19 -1.30 -9.47
N ARG A 112 13.62 -0.70 -10.58
CA ARG A 112 13.02 0.54 -11.10
C ARG A 112 11.56 0.37 -11.52
N LEU A 113 11.19 -0.77 -12.09
CA LEU A 113 9.82 -1.07 -12.49
C LEU A 113 8.89 -1.29 -11.29
N LEU A 114 9.43 -1.79 -10.19
CA LEU A 114 8.66 -2.06 -8.97
C LEU A 114 8.39 -0.79 -8.14
N LEU A 115 9.19 0.25 -8.29
CA LEU A 115 8.98 1.51 -7.56
C LEU A 115 7.83 2.30 -8.17
N PRO A 116 6.77 2.63 -7.40
CA PRO A 116 5.64 3.38 -7.90
C PRO A 116 6.00 4.84 -8.16
N SER A 117 5.44 5.44 -9.23
CA SER A 117 5.51 6.87 -9.50
C SER A 117 4.23 7.60 -9.11
N ARG A 118 3.12 6.88 -9.00
CA ARG A 118 1.81 7.37 -8.58
C ARG A 118 1.11 6.28 -7.78
N GLY A 119 0.30 6.68 -6.82
CA GLY A 119 -0.43 5.75 -5.97
C GLY A 119 0.48 4.82 -5.13
N TRP A 120 -0.12 3.96 -4.37
CA TRP A 120 0.58 2.97 -3.56
C TRP A 120 0.77 1.66 -4.32
N ARG A 121 1.81 0.90 -3.94
CA ARG A 121 2.05 -0.44 -4.45
C ARG A 121 2.14 -1.43 -3.30
N LEU A 122 1.33 -2.48 -3.32
CA LEU A 122 1.54 -3.63 -2.45
C LEU A 122 2.76 -4.41 -2.97
N TYR A 123 3.86 -4.31 -2.23
CA TYR A 123 5.12 -4.89 -2.65
C TYR A 123 5.33 -6.30 -2.11
N ARG A 124 5.08 -6.51 -0.82
CA ARG A 124 5.36 -7.79 -0.17
C ARG A 124 4.34 -8.10 0.92
N THR A 125 4.07 -9.40 1.10
CA THR A 125 3.26 -9.94 2.19
C THR A 125 4.08 -10.91 3.01
N GLY A 126 3.80 -11.05 4.30
CA GLY A 126 4.52 -11.97 5.18
C GLY A 126 4.36 -11.63 6.65
N ALA A 127 5.22 -12.22 7.49
CA ALA A 127 5.25 -11.92 8.90
C ALA A 127 5.62 -10.45 9.15
N ILE A 128 4.84 -9.75 9.99
CA ILE A 128 4.99 -8.30 10.19
C ILE A 128 6.37 -7.93 10.72
N GLY A 129 6.98 -8.76 11.56
CA GLY A 129 8.34 -8.53 12.08
C GLY A 129 9.39 -8.49 10.97
N GLU A 130 9.32 -9.41 10.00
CA GLU A 130 10.19 -9.42 8.83
C GLU A 130 9.96 -8.18 7.96
N LEU A 131 8.69 -7.84 7.72
CA LEU A 131 8.34 -6.68 6.89
C LEU A 131 8.80 -5.35 7.51
N ARG A 132 8.73 -5.21 8.84
CA ARG A 132 9.22 -4.03 9.57
C ARG A 132 10.74 -3.85 9.43
N LEU A 133 11.52 -4.94 9.43
CA LEU A 133 12.96 -4.87 9.19
C LEU A 133 13.26 -4.34 7.77
N TYR A 134 12.61 -4.89 6.76
CA TYR A 134 12.73 -4.36 5.39
C TYR A 134 12.27 -2.91 5.29
N ALA A 135 11.15 -2.56 5.92
CA ALA A 135 10.61 -1.21 5.93
C ALA A 135 11.61 -0.21 6.50
N GLN A 136 12.27 -0.55 7.60
CA GLN A 136 13.27 0.30 8.24
C GLN A 136 14.51 0.51 7.36
N GLU A 137 15.02 -0.57 6.72
CA GLU A 137 16.13 -0.46 5.78
C GLU A 137 15.77 0.42 4.57
N LEU A 138 14.55 0.25 4.03
CA LEU A 138 14.05 1.05 2.92
C LEU A 138 13.91 2.54 3.30
N LEU A 139 13.36 2.85 4.48
CA LEU A 139 13.26 4.22 4.98
C LEU A 139 14.65 4.86 5.16
N SER A 140 15.61 4.12 5.69
CA SER A 140 17.01 4.57 5.82
C SER A 140 17.63 4.89 4.46
N ALA A 141 17.22 4.18 3.42
CA ALA A 141 17.63 4.42 2.02
C ALA A 141 16.78 5.48 1.30
N LYS A 142 15.92 6.22 2.03
CA LYS A 142 14.99 7.25 1.51
C LYS A 142 13.94 6.68 0.54
N ILE A 143 13.50 5.46 0.76
CA ILE A 143 12.42 4.83 0.02
C ILE A 143 11.15 4.88 0.87
N PRO A 144 10.17 5.73 0.52
CA PRO A 144 8.94 5.88 1.30
C PRO A 144 8.16 4.57 1.30
N ASN A 145 7.79 4.13 2.49
CA ASN A 145 7.05 2.88 2.65
C ASN A 145 6.40 2.81 4.04
N PHE A 146 5.50 1.86 4.22
CA PHE A 146 4.95 1.52 5.53
C PHE A 146 4.48 0.05 5.56
N CYS A 147 4.27 -0.46 6.78
CA CYS A 147 3.70 -1.78 7.01
C CYS A 147 2.40 -1.67 7.80
N ALA A 148 1.49 -2.61 7.57
CA ALA A 148 0.28 -2.80 8.37
C ALA A 148 0.00 -4.30 8.54
N THR A 149 -0.68 -4.69 9.62
CA THR A 149 -1.16 -6.07 9.79
C THR A 149 -2.59 -6.20 9.26
N LEU A 150 -2.94 -7.39 8.77
CA LEU A 150 -4.34 -7.68 8.44
C LEU A 150 -5.24 -7.54 9.66
N ALA A 151 -4.77 -7.99 10.82
CA ALA A 151 -5.50 -7.89 12.07
C ALA A 151 -5.88 -6.44 12.43
N ASP A 152 -5.00 -5.45 12.15
CA ASP A 152 -5.32 -4.06 12.42
C ASP A 152 -6.36 -3.49 11.45
N ILE A 153 -6.36 -3.96 10.19
CA ILE A 153 -7.39 -3.61 9.21
C ILE A 153 -8.74 -4.22 9.62
N GLN A 154 -8.75 -5.48 10.04
CA GLN A 154 -9.96 -6.17 10.49
C GLN A 154 -10.59 -5.58 11.76
N LYS A 155 -9.83 -4.85 12.57
CA LYS A 155 -10.36 -4.13 13.73
C LYS A 155 -11.11 -2.84 13.38
N ILE A 156 -11.09 -2.39 12.12
CA ILE A 156 -11.82 -1.21 11.68
C ILE A 156 -13.28 -1.62 11.44
N ASN A 157 -14.22 -0.94 12.09
CA ASN A 157 -15.64 -1.19 11.88
C ASN A 157 -16.08 -0.59 10.54
N VAL A 158 -16.63 -1.39 9.67
CA VAL A 158 -17.18 -0.93 8.38
C VAL A 158 -18.69 -1.02 8.42
N PHE A 159 -19.35 0.11 8.18
CA PHE A 159 -20.82 0.20 8.13
C PHE A 159 -21.24 0.50 6.69
N ARG A 160 -22.10 -0.36 6.13
CA ARG A 160 -22.66 -0.18 4.79
C ARG A 160 -23.86 0.75 4.90
N VAL A 161 -23.77 1.92 4.30
CA VAL A 161 -24.79 2.96 4.37
C VAL A 161 -25.92 2.64 3.38
N SER A 162 -27.16 2.57 3.89
CA SER A 162 -28.37 2.48 3.09
C SER A 162 -28.80 3.86 2.58
N HIS A 163 -28.95 4.85 3.48
CA HIS A 163 -29.31 6.22 3.12
C HIS A 163 -29.01 7.22 4.23
N PHE A 164 -29.01 8.52 3.92
CA PHE A 164 -29.01 9.58 4.92
C PHE A 164 -30.40 9.79 5.46
N GLN A 165 -30.60 9.59 6.76
CA GLN A 165 -31.87 9.78 7.45
C GLN A 165 -32.12 11.28 7.71
N SER A 166 -31.09 12.01 8.16
CA SER A 166 -31.16 13.45 8.44
C SER A 166 -29.81 14.11 8.23
N LEU A 167 -29.80 15.43 8.07
CA LEU A 167 -28.59 16.26 7.94
C LEU A 167 -28.46 17.27 9.08
N SER A 168 -29.54 17.59 9.78
CA SER A 168 -29.59 18.57 10.86
C SER A 168 -30.30 17.94 12.07
N PRO A 169 -29.86 18.21 13.32
CA PRO A 169 -28.73 19.07 13.72
C PRO A 169 -27.36 18.45 13.45
N GLN A 170 -27.29 17.15 13.16
CA GLN A 170 -26.11 16.43 12.73
C GLN A 170 -26.48 15.35 11.72
N PRO A 171 -25.57 15.03 10.78
CA PRO A 171 -25.82 13.98 9.82
C PRO A 171 -26.02 12.63 10.53
N THR A 172 -27.04 11.92 10.13
CA THR A 172 -27.38 10.57 10.59
C THR A 172 -27.64 9.68 9.38
N VAL A 173 -27.00 8.54 9.33
CA VAL A 173 -27.21 7.54 8.28
C VAL A 173 -27.86 6.30 8.85
N VAL A 174 -28.70 5.65 8.05
CA VAL A 174 -29.12 4.25 8.28
C VAL A 174 -28.09 3.36 7.63
N CYS A 175 -27.58 2.39 8.34
CA CYS A 175 -26.50 1.54 7.87
C CYS A 175 -26.60 0.12 8.44
N TYR A 176 -25.87 -0.80 7.83
CA TYR A 176 -25.74 -2.20 8.27
C TYR A 176 -24.34 -2.44 8.79
N ASN A 177 -24.23 -3.16 9.90
CA ASN A 177 -22.95 -3.64 10.40
C ASN A 177 -22.50 -4.91 9.65
N ASP A 178 -21.39 -5.52 10.08
CA ASP A 178 -20.83 -6.78 9.57
C ASP A 178 -21.73 -8.00 9.78
N GLN A 179 -22.68 -7.93 10.72
CA GLN A 179 -23.66 -8.96 10.99
C GLN A 179 -25.01 -8.73 10.28
N ASN A 180 -25.05 -7.81 9.31
CA ASN A 180 -26.27 -7.39 8.60
C ASN A 180 -27.37 -6.83 9.51
N GLN A 181 -27.01 -6.31 10.68
CA GLN A 181 -27.96 -5.65 11.56
C GLN A 181 -28.06 -4.18 11.17
N MET A 182 -29.29 -3.75 10.92
CA MET A 182 -29.61 -2.35 10.57
C MET A 182 -29.60 -1.49 11.83
N GLY A 183 -29.05 -0.30 11.70
CA GLY A 183 -29.01 0.71 12.76
C GLY A 183 -28.80 2.12 12.23
N SER A 184 -28.89 3.12 13.12
CA SER A 184 -28.63 4.52 12.80
C SER A 184 -27.28 4.94 13.34
N PHE A 185 -26.50 5.66 12.52
CA PHE A 185 -25.18 6.16 12.89
C PHE A 185 -25.14 7.68 12.70
N GLY A 186 -25.19 8.42 13.82
CA GLY A 186 -25.05 9.88 13.83
C GLY A 186 -23.58 10.29 13.98
N PHE A 187 -23.14 11.30 13.23
CA PHE A 187 -21.76 11.80 13.29
C PHE A 187 -21.71 13.32 13.00
N LYS A 188 -20.52 13.93 13.15
CA LYS A 188 -20.28 15.31 12.72
C LYS A 188 -19.44 15.30 11.46
N TRP A 189 -19.71 16.20 10.52
CA TRP A 189 -18.89 16.33 9.29
C TRP A 189 -17.39 16.50 9.61
N SER A 190 -17.06 17.21 10.70
CA SER A 190 -15.69 17.41 11.17
C SER A 190 -15.00 16.14 11.69
N GLU A 191 -15.74 15.05 11.97
CA GLU A 191 -15.15 13.75 12.34
C GLU A 191 -14.63 12.99 11.14
N VAL A 192 -15.14 13.31 9.93
CA VAL A 192 -14.66 12.70 8.68
C VAL A 192 -13.34 13.35 8.29
N ARG A 193 -12.27 12.57 8.24
CA ARG A 193 -10.92 13.06 7.95
C ARG A 193 -10.43 12.72 6.56
N GLN A 194 -10.96 11.64 5.99
CA GLN A 194 -10.57 11.14 4.68
C GLN A 194 -11.79 10.61 3.95
N VAL A 195 -11.74 10.72 2.64
CA VAL A 195 -12.73 10.19 1.71
C VAL A 195 -12.02 9.33 0.67
N ILE A 196 -12.47 8.09 0.51
CA ILE A 196 -11.97 7.22 -0.54
C ILE A 196 -13.03 7.14 -1.63
N GLN A 197 -12.67 7.50 -2.86
CA GLN A 197 -13.54 7.34 -4.01
C GLN A 197 -12.95 6.30 -4.95
N ALA A 198 -13.73 5.29 -5.32
CA ALA A 198 -13.27 4.18 -6.15
C ALA A 198 -14.36 3.69 -7.10
N ARG A 199 -13.93 2.93 -8.10
CA ARG A 199 -14.80 2.17 -8.99
C ARG A 199 -14.35 0.73 -8.99
N LEU A 200 -15.28 -0.18 -8.70
CA LEU A 200 -15.03 -1.61 -8.72
C LEU A 200 -15.68 -2.23 -9.96
N PRO A 201 -14.96 -3.04 -10.73
CA PRO A 201 -15.51 -3.66 -11.93
C PRO A 201 -16.54 -4.73 -11.57
N ILE A 202 -17.62 -4.77 -12.33
CA ILE A 202 -18.61 -5.83 -12.34
C ILE A 202 -18.32 -6.70 -13.55
N PHE A 203 -17.98 -7.96 -13.29
CA PHE A 203 -17.65 -8.93 -14.32
C PHE A 203 -18.84 -9.81 -14.66
N GLU A 204 -19.05 -10.04 -15.95
CA GLU A 204 -20.03 -11.02 -16.43
C GLU A 204 -19.37 -11.95 -17.46
N GLU A 205 -19.86 -13.19 -17.49
CA GLU A 205 -19.54 -14.12 -18.57
C GLU A 205 -20.37 -13.75 -19.81
N VAL A 206 -19.67 -13.36 -20.88
CA VAL A 206 -20.27 -13.12 -22.17
C VAL A 206 -19.86 -14.22 -23.14
N VAL A 207 -20.74 -14.55 -24.06
CA VAL A 207 -20.42 -15.43 -25.19
C VAL A 207 -19.89 -14.57 -26.31
N ASP A 208 -18.65 -14.76 -26.66
CA ASP A 208 -17.95 -14.06 -27.74
C ASP A 208 -17.43 -15.07 -28.77
N HIS A 209 -16.94 -14.60 -29.90
CA HIS A 209 -16.31 -15.43 -30.91
C HIS A 209 -14.80 -15.30 -30.79
N ASP A 210 -14.09 -16.44 -30.78
CA ASP A 210 -12.65 -16.45 -30.96
C ASP A 210 -12.25 -16.00 -32.40
N PHE A 211 -10.96 -15.88 -32.65
CA PHE A 211 -10.44 -15.49 -33.97
C PHE A 211 -10.80 -16.50 -35.09
N LEU A 212 -11.24 -17.73 -34.74
CA LEU A 212 -11.75 -18.75 -35.63
C LEU A 212 -13.28 -18.75 -35.73
N LYS A 213 -13.98 -17.74 -35.21
CA LYS A 213 -15.43 -17.62 -35.12
C LYS A 213 -16.14 -18.75 -34.35
N ARG A 214 -15.44 -19.40 -33.41
CA ARG A 214 -16.04 -20.34 -32.46
C ARG A 214 -16.55 -19.60 -31.24
N LEU A 215 -17.68 -20.04 -30.71
CA LEU A 215 -18.24 -19.50 -29.49
C LEU A 215 -17.30 -19.78 -28.31
N GLU A 216 -16.83 -18.73 -27.65
CA GLU A 216 -16.00 -18.78 -26.45
C GLU A 216 -16.69 -17.98 -25.32
N ARG A 217 -16.65 -18.52 -24.11
CA ARG A 217 -17.08 -17.76 -22.93
C ARG A 217 -15.92 -16.96 -22.39
N LYS A 218 -16.09 -15.66 -22.32
CA LYS A 218 -15.10 -14.71 -21.76
C LYS A 218 -15.70 -13.95 -20.60
N VAL A 219 -14.88 -13.73 -19.57
CA VAL A 219 -15.21 -12.80 -18.50
C VAL A 219 -14.84 -11.39 -18.96
N GLN A 220 -15.82 -10.51 -19.04
CA GLN A 220 -15.62 -9.10 -19.43
C GLN A 220 -16.18 -8.18 -18.36
N THR A 221 -15.55 -7.00 -18.21
CA THR A 221 -16.10 -5.93 -17.40
C THR A 221 -17.31 -5.32 -18.10
N GLN A 222 -18.49 -5.51 -17.54
CA GLN A 222 -19.74 -4.99 -18.09
C GLN A 222 -20.06 -3.61 -17.54
N ASP A 223 -19.77 -3.37 -16.27
CA ASP A 223 -20.07 -2.12 -15.60
C ASP A 223 -19.11 -1.91 -14.42
N TYR A 224 -19.25 -0.77 -13.75
CA TYR A 224 -18.50 -0.39 -12.55
C TYR A 224 -19.47 0.10 -11.48
N SER A 225 -19.41 -0.49 -10.30
CA SER A 225 -20.04 0.10 -9.11
C SER A 225 -19.11 1.15 -8.50
N GLN A 226 -19.68 2.29 -8.11
CA GLN A 226 -18.97 3.42 -7.54
C GLN A 226 -19.05 3.39 -6.02
N PHE A 227 -17.91 3.64 -5.37
CA PHE A 227 -17.75 3.57 -3.93
C PHE A 227 -17.25 4.89 -3.36
N CYS A 228 -17.74 5.22 -2.17
CA CYS A 228 -17.28 6.33 -1.36
C CYS A 228 -17.21 5.88 0.11
N ASP A 229 -15.99 5.75 0.65
CA ASP A 229 -15.77 5.47 2.06
C ASP A 229 -15.47 6.77 2.81
N LEU A 230 -16.22 7.05 3.87
CA LEU A 230 -15.98 8.15 4.79
C LEU A 230 -15.27 7.60 6.03
N HIS A 231 -14.06 8.07 6.29
CA HIS A 231 -13.25 7.61 7.43
C HIS A 231 -13.47 8.49 8.66
N LEU A 232 -13.87 7.86 9.76
CA LEU A 232 -14.07 8.46 11.08
C LEU A 232 -13.06 7.89 12.08
N PRO A 233 -11.81 8.42 12.10
CA PRO A 233 -10.73 7.83 12.90
C PRO A 233 -11.01 7.81 14.40
N GLY A 234 -11.64 8.86 14.94
CA GLY A 234 -12.00 8.95 16.34
C GLY A 234 -12.97 7.85 16.82
N ARG A 235 -13.68 7.22 15.90
CA ARG A 235 -14.60 6.08 16.17
C ARG A 235 -14.09 4.77 15.62
N ARG A 236 -12.90 4.75 15.03
CA ARG A 236 -12.33 3.59 14.32
C ARG A 236 -13.31 2.96 13.33
N SER A 237 -14.03 3.82 12.58
CA SER A 237 -15.13 3.41 11.72
C SER A 237 -15.00 3.97 10.31
N ILE A 238 -15.51 3.21 9.35
CA ILE A 238 -15.69 3.57 7.96
C ILE A 238 -17.18 3.49 7.63
N LEU A 239 -17.73 4.57 7.08
CA LEU A 239 -19.06 4.56 6.47
C LEU A 239 -18.89 4.32 4.98
N ARG A 240 -19.27 3.15 4.51
CA ARG A 240 -19.15 2.72 3.12
C ARG A 240 -20.45 2.97 2.38
N ILE A 241 -20.38 3.81 1.36
CA ILE A 241 -21.50 4.16 0.48
C ILE A 241 -21.16 3.61 -0.90
N TYR A 242 -22.10 2.97 -1.58
CA TYR A 242 -21.92 2.57 -2.97
C TYR A 242 -23.22 2.64 -3.76
N ASP A 243 -23.12 2.96 -5.03
CA ASP A 243 -24.22 3.39 -5.88
C ASP A 243 -25.29 2.33 -6.10
N SER A 244 -24.91 1.05 -6.05
CA SER A 244 -25.84 -0.07 -6.27
C SER A 244 -26.65 -0.47 -5.01
N ALA A 245 -26.23 -0.02 -3.81
CA ALA A 245 -26.96 -0.32 -2.56
C ALA A 245 -27.54 0.92 -1.89
N TYR A 246 -27.16 2.13 -2.33
CA TYR A 246 -27.70 3.35 -1.75
C TYR A 246 -29.13 3.59 -2.18
N GLU A 247 -30.04 3.73 -1.22
CA GLU A 247 -31.47 3.88 -1.42
C GLU A 247 -31.82 5.38 -1.60
N PHE A 248 -31.64 5.90 -2.82
CA PHE A 248 -31.81 7.33 -3.14
C PHE A 248 -33.19 7.92 -2.84
N GLN A 249 -34.22 7.06 -2.76
CA GLN A 249 -35.61 7.47 -2.50
C GLN A 249 -35.98 7.43 -1.01
N GLN A 250 -35.06 7.01 -0.15
CA GLN A 250 -35.27 6.95 1.30
C GLN A 250 -34.54 8.09 2.02
N GLY A 251 -35.13 8.54 3.12
CA GLY A 251 -34.57 9.61 3.95
C GLY A 251 -34.43 10.93 3.20
N ILE A 252 -33.18 11.44 3.09
CA ILE A 252 -32.88 12.66 2.33
C ILE A 252 -32.81 12.32 0.83
N ASP A 253 -33.65 12.99 0.06
CA ASP A 253 -33.75 12.76 -1.38
C ASP A 253 -32.59 13.41 -2.15
N PHE A 254 -31.72 12.55 -2.70
CA PHE A 254 -30.64 12.93 -3.62
C PHE A 254 -31.00 12.60 -5.08
N SER A 255 -32.25 12.18 -5.36
CA SER A 255 -32.66 11.82 -6.71
C SER A 255 -32.61 13.03 -7.66
N ALA A 256 -32.23 12.79 -8.91
CA ALA A 256 -32.37 13.75 -9.98
C ALA A 256 -33.87 13.91 -10.32
N PRO A 257 -34.29 15.02 -10.97
CA PRO A 257 -35.65 15.17 -11.46
C PRO A 257 -36.11 13.92 -12.24
N ALA A 258 -37.36 13.53 -12.10
CA ALA A 258 -37.91 12.24 -12.59
C ALA A 258 -37.58 11.96 -14.08
N GLU A 259 -37.62 13.00 -14.92
CA GLU A 259 -37.30 12.91 -16.35
C GLU A 259 -35.83 12.56 -16.66
N MET A 260 -34.95 12.72 -15.67
CA MET A 260 -33.51 12.55 -15.80
C MET A 260 -32.95 11.54 -14.78
N ALA A 261 -33.77 10.89 -13.99
CA ALA A 261 -33.36 10.02 -12.89
C ALA A 261 -32.66 8.77 -13.42
N THR A 262 -31.34 8.74 -13.28
CA THR A 262 -30.52 7.54 -13.45
C THR A 262 -29.68 7.34 -12.20
N ASN A 263 -29.35 6.10 -11.85
CA ASN A 263 -28.51 5.79 -10.69
C ASN A 263 -27.21 6.60 -10.69
N ARG A 264 -26.56 6.73 -11.85
CA ARG A 264 -25.33 7.53 -12.01
C ARG A 264 -25.50 9.02 -11.71
N ARG A 265 -26.64 9.62 -12.12
CA ARG A 265 -26.92 11.04 -11.84
C ARG A 265 -27.20 11.27 -10.35
N ASN A 266 -27.96 10.37 -9.77
CA ASN A 266 -28.25 10.41 -8.33
C ASN A 266 -26.94 10.28 -7.53
N TRP A 267 -26.09 9.35 -7.91
CA TRP A 267 -24.76 9.20 -7.31
C TRP A 267 -23.91 10.46 -7.42
N ASN A 268 -23.83 11.06 -8.59
CA ASN A 268 -23.06 12.29 -8.78
C ASN A 268 -23.56 13.42 -7.86
N ARG A 269 -24.87 13.59 -7.72
CA ARG A 269 -25.46 14.59 -6.79
C ARG A 269 -25.09 14.29 -5.33
N LEU A 270 -25.13 13.02 -4.91
CA LEU A 270 -24.71 12.63 -3.58
C LEU A 270 -23.21 12.95 -3.36
N ILE A 271 -22.36 12.64 -4.31
CA ILE A 271 -20.91 12.92 -4.21
C ILE A 271 -20.64 14.43 -4.20
N GLU A 272 -21.32 15.22 -5.03
CA GLU A 272 -21.23 16.67 -5.02
C GLU A 272 -21.65 17.26 -3.66
N PHE A 273 -22.75 16.74 -3.10
CA PHE A 273 -23.17 17.10 -1.75
C PHE A 273 -22.10 16.75 -0.70
N LEU A 274 -21.60 15.51 -0.69
CA LEU A 274 -20.57 15.09 0.26
C LEU A 274 -19.30 15.95 0.15
N ASN A 275 -18.85 16.23 -1.06
CA ASN A 275 -17.69 17.11 -1.29
C ASN A 275 -17.92 18.53 -0.76
N SER A 276 -19.14 19.06 -0.87
CA SER A 276 -19.48 20.37 -0.30
C SER A 276 -19.45 20.42 1.23
N GLN A 277 -19.79 19.29 1.88
CA GLN A 277 -19.77 19.17 3.34
C GLN A 277 -18.38 18.86 3.90
N LEU A 278 -17.44 18.36 3.08
CA LEU A 278 -16.15 17.83 3.48
C LEU A 278 -14.95 18.56 2.81
N PRO A 279 -14.91 19.90 2.77
CA PRO A 279 -13.84 20.62 2.06
C PRO A 279 -12.47 20.44 2.70
N HIS A 280 -12.42 19.99 3.96
CA HIS A 280 -11.21 19.75 4.73
C HIS A 280 -10.73 18.28 4.69
N ALA A 281 -11.55 17.36 4.17
CA ALA A 281 -11.20 15.95 4.11
C ALA A 281 -10.26 15.66 2.93
N LYS A 282 -9.24 14.85 3.17
CA LYS A 282 -8.34 14.42 2.10
C LYS A 282 -9.03 13.34 1.25
N ILE A 283 -9.10 13.58 -0.07
CA ILE A 283 -9.70 12.65 -1.02
C ILE A 283 -8.60 11.75 -1.63
N PHE A 284 -8.87 10.45 -1.70
CA PHE A 284 -8.04 9.42 -2.33
C PHE A 284 -8.83 8.75 -3.44
N SER A 285 -8.27 8.68 -4.65
CA SER A 285 -8.93 8.12 -5.84
C SER A 285 -8.02 7.22 -6.69
N ASP A 286 -6.89 6.78 -6.15
CA ASP A 286 -5.86 5.99 -6.83
C ASP A 286 -5.96 4.47 -6.56
N PHE A 287 -7.13 4.01 -6.08
CA PHE A 287 -7.39 2.60 -5.76
C PHE A 287 -7.06 1.64 -6.90
N THR A 288 -7.41 1.95 -8.15
CA THR A 288 -7.23 1.04 -9.29
C THR A 288 -5.76 0.64 -9.47
N GLN A 289 -4.84 1.58 -9.32
CA GLN A 289 -3.40 1.31 -9.43
C GLN A 289 -2.89 0.41 -8.29
N PHE A 290 -3.42 0.59 -7.10
CA PHE A 290 -3.13 -0.29 -5.97
C PHE A 290 -3.69 -1.69 -6.20
N ALA A 291 -4.95 -1.78 -6.64
CA ALA A 291 -5.65 -3.04 -6.88
C ALA A 291 -4.88 -3.95 -7.84
N GLU A 292 -4.35 -3.42 -8.95
CA GLU A 292 -3.54 -4.17 -9.91
C GLU A 292 -2.38 -4.94 -9.26
N THR A 293 -1.83 -4.42 -8.17
CA THR A 293 -0.75 -5.09 -7.44
C THR A 293 -1.22 -5.97 -6.30
N ALA A 294 -2.43 -5.73 -5.80
CA ALA A 294 -3.04 -6.52 -4.73
C ALA A 294 -3.68 -7.81 -5.26
N LEU A 295 -4.25 -7.78 -6.47
CA LEU A 295 -4.92 -8.92 -7.09
C LEU A 295 -4.01 -10.14 -7.30
N ASP A 296 -2.69 -9.95 -7.41
CA ASP A 296 -1.71 -11.04 -7.43
C ASP A 296 -1.57 -11.78 -6.07
N ARG A 297 -2.24 -11.30 -5.01
CA ARG A 297 -2.15 -11.80 -3.65
C ARG A 297 -3.45 -12.41 -3.16
N THR A 298 -4.01 -13.32 -3.94
CA THR A 298 -5.32 -13.95 -3.67
C THR A 298 -5.41 -14.54 -2.26
N GLU A 299 -4.40 -15.30 -1.81
CA GLU A 299 -4.36 -15.88 -0.46
C GLU A 299 -4.45 -14.85 0.68
N LEU A 300 -3.94 -13.64 0.46
CA LEU A 300 -4.10 -12.53 1.41
C LEU A 300 -5.52 -12.00 1.38
N LEU A 301 -6.07 -11.79 0.17
CA LEU A 301 -7.38 -11.22 -0.04
C LEU A 301 -8.49 -12.13 0.47
N ASP A 302 -8.35 -13.45 0.33
CA ASP A 302 -9.30 -14.46 0.85
C ASP A 302 -9.45 -14.41 2.38
N ARG A 303 -8.49 -13.82 3.09
CA ARG A 303 -8.54 -13.67 4.57
C ARG A 303 -9.18 -12.36 5.02
N LEU A 304 -9.58 -11.50 4.09
CA LEU A 304 -10.11 -10.18 4.42
C LEU A 304 -11.58 -10.09 4.01
N PRO A 305 -12.52 -9.95 4.96
CA PRO A 305 -13.90 -9.69 4.63
C PRO A 305 -14.03 -8.36 3.87
N SER A 306 -14.75 -8.37 2.77
CA SER A 306 -14.85 -7.20 1.90
C SER A 306 -15.81 -6.13 2.42
N HIS A 307 -16.82 -6.51 3.21
CA HIS A 307 -17.95 -5.65 3.61
C HIS A 307 -18.64 -5.00 2.40
N ILE A 308 -18.77 -5.76 1.32
CA ILE A 308 -19.40 -5.35 0.06
C ILE A 308 -20.39 -6.43 -0.36
N GLU A 309 -21.60 -6.01 -0.73
CA GLU A 309 -22.64 -6.88 -1.28
C GLU A 309 -23.06 -6.31 -2.64
N LEU A 310 -22.47 -6.83 -3.69
CA LEU A 310 -22.85 -6.50 -5.06
C LEU A 310 -23.70 -7.62 -5.66
N LEU A 311 -24.77 -7.25 -6.36
CA LEU A 311 -25.55 -8.20 -7.14
C LEU A 311 -24.74 -8.60 -8.38
N ARG A 312 -24.08 -9.74 -8.32
CA ARG A 312 -23.27 -10.31 -9.40
C ARG A 312 -23.20 -11.83 -9.29
N ARG A 313 -22.85 -12.52 -10.38
CA ARG A 313 -22.83 -13.98 -10.45
C ARG A 313 -21.65 -14.62 -9.72
N ALA A 314 -20.53 -13.93 -9.62
CA ALA A 314 -19.31 -14.44 -8.98
C ALA A 314 -18.67 -13.38 -8.10
N ASP A 315 -18.09 -13.82 -6.99
CA ASP A 315 -17.28 -12.98 -6.14
C ASP A 315 -16.02 -12.52 -6.87
N SER A 316 -15.47 -11.40 -6.43
CA SER A 316 -14.30 -10.82 -7.07
C SER A 316 -13.29 -10.37 -6.02
N HIS A 317 -12.02 -10.67 -6.25
CA HIS A 317 -10.92 -10.20 -5.40
C HIS A 317 -10.76 -8.66 -5.38
N TRP A 318 -11.43 -7.94 -6.28
CA TRP A 318 -11.49 -6.48 -6.24
C TRP A 318 -12.12 -5.95 -4.95
N ASP A 319 -13.09 -6.68 -4.39
CA ASP A 319 -13.77 -6.26 -3.17
C ASP A 319 -12.87 -6.31 -1.93
N PRO A 320 -12.24 -7.45 -1.60
CA PRO A 320 -11.27 -7.46 -0.51
C PRO A 320 -10.04 -6.61 -0.83
N ALA A 321 -9.65 -6.39 -2.09
CA ALA A 321 -8.60 -5.45 -2.44
C ALA A 321 -8.99 -4.00 -2.12
N PHE A 322 -10.26 -3.63 -2.32
CA PHE A 322 -10.78 -2.32 -1.93
C PHE A 322 -10.81 -2.17 -0.40
N GLN A 323 -11.26 -3.20 0.32
CA GLN A 323 -11.21 -3.21 1.78
C GLN A 323 -9.78 -3.06 2.30
N LEU A 324 -8.82 -3.76 1.69
CA LEU A 324 -7.40 -3.65 2.02
C LEU A 324 -6.91 -2.22 1.81
N TYR A 325 -7.19 -1.63 0.65
CA TYR A 325 -6.77 -0.26 0.33
C TYR A 325 -7.36 0.77 1.29
N SER A 326 -8.69 0.73 1.49
CA SER A 326 -9.39 1.64 2.40
C SER A 326 -8.87 1.52 3.84
N GLY A 327 -8.67 0.29 4.33
CA GLY A 327 -8.09 0.04 5.64
C GLY A 327 -6.65 0.51 5.77
N LEU A 328 -5.82 0.36 4.73
CA LEU A 328 -4.45 0.86 4.70
C LEU A 328 -4.40 2.39 4.73
N VAL A 329 -5.27 3.08 3.97
CA VAL A 329 -5.38 4.54 4.03
C VAL A 329 -5.77 4.98 5.43
N PHE A 330 -6.75 4.29 6.04
CA PHE A 330 -7.16 4.58 7.42
C PHE A 330 -5.98 4.48 8.40
N LEU A 331 -5.24 3.37 8.40
CA LEU A 331 -4.14 3.12 9.35
C LEU A 331 -2.91 4.01 9.08
N ARG A 332 -2.61 4.34 7.83
CA ARG A 332 -1.44 5.15 7.47
C ARG A 332 -1.48 6.55 8.09
N TYR A 333 -2.65 7.15 8.15
CA TYR A 333 -2.82 8.51 8.66
C TYR A 333 -3.32 8.55 10.10
N PHE A 334 -3.87 7.44 10.60
CA PHE A 334 -4.36 7.31 11.99
C PHE A 334 -3.91 5.97 12.56
N PRO A 335 -2.60 5.81 12.79
CA PRO A 335 -2.09 4.58 13.37
C PRO A 335 -2.72 4.38 14.75
N SER A 336 -3.12 3.15 15.04
CA SER A 336 -3.48 2.75 16.40
C SER A 336 -2.27 3.05 17.28
N SER A 337 -2.47 3.78 18.39
CA SER A 337 -1.40 3.95 19.37
C SER A 337 -0.80 2.58 19.69
N PRO A 338 0.53 2.43 19.74
CA PRO A 338 1.13 1.18 20.17
C PRO A 338 0.65 0.92 21.61
N THR A 339 -0.10 -0.19 21.77
CA THR A 339 -0.43 -0.77 23.07
C THR A 339 0.80 -1.43 23.67
#